data_d7f74051ccbaaaf913ab3f06b431e811
#
_entry.id   d7f74051ccbaaaf913ab3f06b431e811
#
_cell.length_a   1.000
_cell.length_b   1.000
_cell.length_c   1.000
_cell.angle_alpha   90.00
_cell.angle_beta   90.00
_cell.angle_gamma   90.00
#
_symmetry.space_group_name_H-M   'P 1'
#
loop_
_entity.id
_entity.type
_entity.pdbx_description
1 polymer ?
#
loop_
_entity_poly.entity_id
_entity_poly.type
_entity_poly.pdbx_seq_one_letter_code
_entity_poly.pdbx_strand_id
1 'polypeptide(L)'
;VILATGSKQIMLDIPGNNLANIFSIKNFPNAKEIFKALDDSTIKKVGIIGAGYIGVEIAEAIRKRGKEVYLFDVADRVLSTYYDRSFSDKVEEILSKNGIHLCLSESPKKYLGRKKIEKIVTTSGTQYSMDMVVQAIGFLSNSPIGEKELLRDVSGAYLTNEYQQTNIKDIYAIGDCATTFFTSINRSSVDFSISNALRTAYIATQHINNQDFTPSGSQFTNGFSIFNYNFYAAGLNLKTARLLSESIDYIEIEDFIRPAFLRKNSRVKLRISFEKNTKRIVGVQLCSQEDLSGLLSMFSLAIEEQITLDKLKMLDYLFHPSFSQPYNFILKAVTGLNIET
;
A
#
# COMPACT_ATOMS: atom_id res chain seq x y z
N VAL A 1 2.78 30.99 0.19
CA VAL A 1 1.49 30.26 0.32
C VAL A 1 1.77 28.78 0.31
N ILE A 2 1.05 28.01 1.15
CA ILE A 2 1.14 26.55 1.15
C ILE A 2 -0.24 25.97 0.82
N LEU A 3 -0.32 25.15 -0.23
CA LEU A 3 -1.51 24.42 -0.64
C LEU A 3 -1.48 23.03 0.01
N ALA A 4 -2.49 22.72 0.82
CA ALA A 4 -2.62 21.45 1.57
C ALA A 4 -4.07 20.93 1.45
N THR A 5 -4.61 20.90 0.25
CA THR A 5 -6.02 20.64 -0.04
C THR A 5 -6.39 19.16 -0.06
N GLY A 6 -5.38 18.27 0.07
CA GLY A 6 -5.58 16.84 0.23
C GLY A 6 -6.10 16.13 -1.02
N SER A 7 -6.90 15.08 -0.82
CA SER A 7 -7.46 14.25 -1.90
C SER A 7 -8.95 13.98 -1.70
N LYS A 8 -9.61 13.55 -2.76
CA LYS A 8 -11.02 13.11 -2.79
C LYS A 8 -11.07 11.62 -3.09
N GLN A 9 -12.04 10.90 -2.47
CA GLN A 9 -12.30 9.52 -2.84
C GLN A 9 -12.88 9.43 -4.26
N ILE A 10 -12.51 8.36 -4.95
CA ILE A 10 -13.13 7.98 -6.21
C ILE A 10 -14.42 7.21 -5.92
N MET A 11 -15.49 7.55 -6.62
CA MET A 11 -16.75 6.82 -6.63
C MET A 11 -17.02 6.31 -8.04
N LEU A 12 -17.59 5.11 -8.15
CA LEU A 12 -17.99 4.59 -9.45
C LEU A 12 -19.17 5.41 -10.02
N ASP A 13 -19.01 5.89 -11.23
CA ASP A 13 -20.10 6.53 -11.98
C ASP A 13 -20.86 5.45 -12.78
N ILE A 14 -21.72 4.72 -12.07
CA ILE A 14 -22.52 3.63 -12.63
C ILE A 14 -23.98 3.74 -12.17
N PRO A 15 -24.93 3.19 -12.94
CA PRO A 15 -26.34 3.18 -12.57
C PRO A 15 -26.56 2.58 -11.17
N GLY A 16 -27.31 3.28 -10.34
CA GLY A 16 -27.65 2.88 -8.98
C GLY A 16 -26.64 3.28 -7.90
N ASN A 17 -25.57 4.02 -8.23
CA ASN A 17 -24.58 4.45 -7.26
C ASN A 17 -25.10 5.37 -6.15
N ASN A 18 -26.29 5.96 -6.34
CA ASN A 18 -26.94 6.83 -5.37
C ASN A 18 -27.93 6.10 -4.44
N LEU A 19 -28.05 4.78 -4.54
CA LEU A 19 -28.89 3.99 -3.63
C LEU A 19 -28.34 4.09 -2.19
N ALA A 20 -29.24 4.00 -1.21
CA ALA A 20 -28.84 3.94 0.20
C ALA A 20 -27.99 2.67 0.47
N ASN A 21 -27.19 2.70 1.53
CA ASN A 21 -26.24 1.65 1.92
C ASN A 21 -25.06 1.46 0.94
N ILE A 22 -24.78 2.47 0.11
CA ILE A 22 -23.53 2.53 -0.66
C ILE A 22 -22.67 3.63 -0.03
N PHE A 23 -21.49 3.25 0.43
CA PHE A 23 -20.56 4.11 1.15
C PHE A 23 -19.22 4.19 0.41
N SER A 24 -18.47 5.22 0.74
CA SER A 24 -17.04 5.31 0.44
C SER A 24 -16.28 5.63 1.72
N ILE A 25 -14.97 5.45 1.71
CA ILE A 25 -14.16 5.70 2.89
C ILE A 25 -12.95 6.59 2.56
N LYS A 26 -12.87 7.72 3.24
CA LYS A 26 -11.73 8.64 3.18
C LYS A 26 -11.28 9.09 4.57
N ASN A 27 -12.21 9.26 5.49
CA ASN A 27 -11.96 9.88 6.78
C ASN A 27 -12.75 9.20 7.91
N PHE A 28 -12.48 9.63 9.14
CA PHE A 28 -13.11 9.07 10.32
C PHE A 28 -14.65 9.22 10.36
N PRO A 29 -15.28 10.34 9.93
CA PRO A 29 -16.73 10.40 9.76
C PRO A 29 -17.29 9.31 8.86
N ASN A 30 -16.68 9.06 7.68
CA ASN A 30 -17.13 7.99 6.79
C ASN A 30 -17.03 6.61 7.46
N ALA A 31 -15.94 6.34 8.18
CA ALA A 31 -15.79 5.10 8.93
C ALA A 31 -16.91 4.94 9.99
N LYS A 32 -17.25 6.00 10.72
CA LYS A 32 -18.36 5.98 11.68
C LYS A 32 -19.70 5.67 11.03
N GLU A 33 -20.00 6.23 9.87
CA GLU A 33 -21.24 5.98 9.14
C GLU A 33 -21.33 4.50 8.72
N ILE A 34 -20.22 3.95 8.18
CA ILE A 34 -20.10 2.55 7.80
C ILE A 34 -20.35 1.65 9.03
N PHE A 35 -19.65 1.92 10.14
CA PHE A 35 -19.80 1.09 11.35
C PHE A 35 -21.18 1.21 11.97
N LYS A 36 -21.81 2.38 11.95
CA LYS A 36 -23.19 2.56 12.40
C LYS A 36 -24.18 1.78 11.52
N ALA A 37 -23.99 1.77 10.20
CA ALA A 37 -24.83 0.97 9.31
C ALA A 37 -24.67 -0.53 9.58
N LEU A 38 -23.48 -1.02 9.94
CA LEU A 38 -23.24 -2.42 10.27
C LEU A 38 -23.93 -2.89 11.56
N ASP A 39 -24.37 -1.98 12.45
CA ASP A 39 -25.16 -2.31 13.64
C ASP A 39 -26.59 -2.71 13.30
N ASP A 40 -27.08 -2.41 12.09
CA ASP A 40 -28.35 -2.91 11.57
C ASP A 40 -28.26 -4.43 11.34
N SER A 41 -29.12 -5.17 12.05
CA SER A 41 -29.19 -6.64 11.97
C SER A 41 -29.65 -7.15 10.59
N THR A 42 -30.27 -6.31 9.77
CA THR A 42 -30.69 -6.66 8.40
C THR A 42 -29.52 -6.67 7.43
N ILE A 43 -28.41 -6.01 7.74
CA ILE A 43 -27.18 -6.04 6.94
C ILE A 43 -26.40 -7.29 7.28
N LYS A 44 -26.36 -8.24 6.36
CA LYS A 44 -25.66 -9.53 6.47
C LYS A 44 -24.54 -9.66 5.45
N LYS A 45 -24.78 -9.23 4.21
CA LYS A 45 -23.87 -9.35 3.07
C LYS A 45 -23.32 -7.99 2.67
N VAL A 46 -22.01 -7.86 2.68
CA VAL A 46 -21.32 -6.61 2.36
C VAL A 46 -20.37 -6.82 1.18
N GLY A 47 -20.56 -6.05 0.13
CA GLY A 47 -19.64 -5.95 -1.01
C GLY A 47 -18.62 -4.84 -0.79
N ILE A 48 -17.35 -5.14 -0.96
CA ILE A 48 -16.27 -4.17 -0.94
C ILE A 48 -15.69 -4.07 -2.34
N ILE A 49 -15.62 -2.87 -2.88
CA ILE A 49 -15.13 -2.62 -4.23
C ILE A 49 -13.75 -2.00 -4.15
N GLY A 50 -12.75 -2.71 -4.66
CA GLY A 50 -11.33 -2.39 -4.58
C GLY A 50 -10.59 -3.23 -3.55
N ALA A 51 -9.65 -4.06 -4.00
CA ALA A 51 -8.81 -4.94 -3.17
C ALA A 51 -7.40 -4.36 -2.95
N GLY A 52 -7.30 -3.02 -2.83
CA GLY A 52 -6.12 -2.32 -2.31
C GLY A 52 -6.04 -2.39 -0.79
N TYR A 53 -5.09 -1.68 -0.17
CA TYR A 53 -4.90 -1.65 1.29
C TYR A 53 -6.19 -1.43 2.07
N ILE A 54 -6.90 -0.33 1.75
CA ILE A 54 -8.11 0.07 2.47
C ILE A 54 -9.21 -1.00 2.34
N GLY A 55 -9.39 -1.53 1.12
CA GLY A 55 -10.41 -2.56 0.88
C GLY A 55 -10.15 -3.85 1.66
N VAL A 56 -8.89 -4.29 1.72
CA VAL A 56 -8.46 -5.48 2.44
C VAL A 56 -8.64 -5.31 3.96
N GLU A 57 -8.23 -4.16 4.52
CA GLU A 57 -8.37 -3.88 5.95
C GLU A 57 -9.85 -3.73 6.38
N ILE A 58 -10.67 -3.09 5.54
CA ILE A 58 -12.11 -2.98 5.78
C ILE A 58 -12.78 -4.36 5.69
N ALA A 59 -12.36 -5.21 4.76
CA ALA A 59 -12.87 -6.57 4.63
C ALA A 59 -12.67 -7.36 5.93
N GLU A 60 -11.48 -7.29 6.52
CA GLU A 60 -11.21 -7.87 7.82
C GLU A 60 -12.10 -7.29 8.92
N ALA A 61 -12.18 -5.95 9.01
CA ALA A 61 -12.92 -5.26 10.06
C ALA A 61 -14.44 -5.63 10.02
N ILE A 62 -15.01 -5.72 8.82
CA ILE A 62 -16.40 -6.11 8.61
C ILE A 62 -16.60 -7.61 8.88
N ARG A 63 -15.66 -8.45 8.45
CA ARG A 63 -15.69 -9.89 8.71
C ARG A 63 -15.64 -10.22 10.20
N LYS A 64 -14.80 -9.52 10.97
CA LYS A 64 -14.72 -9.64 12.43
C LYS A 64 -16.02 -9.26 13.15
N ARG A 65 -16.91 -8.50 12.50
CA ARG A 65 -18.29 -8.23 12.99
C ARG A 65 -19.30 -9.30 12.57
N GLY A 66 -18.86 -10.43 12.04
CA GLY A 66 -19.70 -11.56 11.69
C GLY A 66 -20.49 -11.40 10.39
N LYS A 67 -20.18 -10.39 9.57
CA LYS A 67 -20.84 -10.21 8.27
C LYS A 67 -20.20 -11.12 7.21
N GLU A 68 -20.98 -11.51 6.21
CA GLU A 68 -20.50 -12.18 5.00
C GLU A 68 -19.91 -11.11 4.07
N VAL A 69 -18.65 -11.28 3.67
CA VAL A 69 -17.88 -10.24 2.94
C VAL A 69 -17.48 -10.76 1.56
N TYR A 70 -17.75 -9.95 0.55
CA TYR A 70 -17.34 -10.14 -0.84
C TYR A 70 -16.40 -9.00 -1.24
N LEU A 71 -15.18 -9.33 -1.65
CA LEU A 71 -14.17 -8.38 -2.06
C LEU A 71 -13.97 -8.43 -3.57
N PHE A 72 -14.34 -7.35 -4.27
CA PHE A 72 -14.28 -7.24 -5.72
C PHE A 72 -13.07 -6.41 -6.15
N ASP A 73 -12.41 -6.84 -7.22
CA ASP A 73 -11.41 -6.02 -7.91
C ASP A 73 -11.38 -6.32 -9.41
N VAL A 74 -11.04 -5.30 -10.22
CA VAL A 74 -10.81 -5.45 -11.65
C VAL A 74 -9.54 -6.24 -11.95
N ALA A 75 -8.58 -6.22 -11.03
CA ALA A 75 -7.35 -6.99 -11.12
C ALA A 75 -7.59 -8.48 -10.85
N ASP A 76 -6.70 -9.30 -11.36
CA ASP A 76 -6.69 -10.76 -11.19
C ASP A 76 -6.23 -11.22 -9.79
N ARG A 77 -5.81 -10.27 -8.93
CA ARG A 77 -5.35 -10.53 -7.55
C ARG A 77 -5.44 -9.29 -6.66
N VAL A 78 -5.45 -9.54 -5.35
CA VAL A 78 -5.42 -8.47 -4.36
C VAL A 78 -4.07 -7.74 -4.35
N LEU A 79 -4.08 -6.44 -4.03
CA LEU A 79 -2.87 -5.62 -3.84
C LEU A 79 -1.89 -5.65 -5.04
N SER A 80 -2.37 -5.95 -6.24
CA SER A 80 -1.58 -6.18 -7.46
C SER A 80 -0.68 -5.00 -7.87
N THR A 81 -1.00 -3.79 -7.41
CA THR A 81 -0.22 -2.58 -7.67
C THR A 81 0.97 -2.46 -6.71
N TYR A 82 0.86 -3.03 -5.52
CA TYR A 82 1.81 -2.81 -4.42
C TYR A 82 2.74 -3.99 -4.19
N TYR A 83 2.22 -5.23 -4.28
CA TYR A 83 2.95 -6.43 -3.94
C TYR A 83 3.16 -7.35 -5.14
N ASP A 84 4.25 -8.09 -5.09
CA ASP A 84 4.52 -9.18 -6.04
C ASP A 84 3.60 -10.37 -5.76
N ARG A 85 3.44 -11.22 -6.79
CA ARG A 85 2.47 -12.31 -6.78
C ARG A 85 2.53 -13.19 -5.54
N SER A 86 3.73 -13.61 -5.12
CA SER A 86 3.89 -14.52 -3.98
C SER A 86 3.44 -13.93 -2.64
N PHE A 87 3.38 -12.59 -2.51
CA PHE A 87 2.83 -11.89 -1.36
C PHE A 87 1.31 -11.69 -1.50
N SER A 88 0.84 -11.32 -2.69
CA SER A 88 -0.60 -11.26 -2.98
C SER A 88 -1.28 -12.61 -2.76
N ASP A 89 -0.70 -13.70 -3.27
CA ASP A 89 -1.20 -15.08 -3.07
C ASP A 89 -1.32 -15.40 -1.57
N LYS A 90 -0.36 -14.93 -0.74
CA LYS A 90 -0.42 -15.11 0.71
C LYS A 90 -1.56 -14.32 1.36
N VAL A 91 -1.83 -13.10 0.91
CA VAL A 91 -2.98 -12.29 1.37
C VAL A 91 -4.28 -12.98 0.98
N GLU A 92 -4.42 -13.46 -0.25
CA GLU A 92 -5.61 -14.18 -0.73
C GLU A 92 -5.88 -15.46 0.08
N GLU A 93 -4.82 -16.20 0.39
CA GLU A 93 -4.90 -17.37 1.28
C GLU A 93 -5.46 -16.98 2.65
N ILE A 94 -4.95 -15.91 3.26
CA ILE A 94 -5.38 -15.42 4.58
C ILE A 94 -6.83 -14.96 4.53
N LEU A 95 -7.22 -14.17 3.52
CA LEU A 95 -8.58 -13.67 3.34
C LEU A 95 -9.58 -14.83 3.21
N SER A 96 -9.28 -15.77 2.31
CA SER A 96 -10.14 -16.93 2.03
C SER A 96 -10.29 -17.84 3.24
N LYS A 97 -9.20 -18.12 3.96
CA LYS A 97 -9.24 -18.90 5.23
C LYS A 97 -10.10 -18.26 6.31
N ASN A 98 -10.23 -16.93 6.28
CA ASN A 98 -11.08 -16.19 7.22
C ASN A 98 -12.50 -15.96 6.67
N GLY A 99 -12.87 -16.60 5.56
CA GLY A 99 -14.24 -16.59 5.02
C GLY A 99 -14.61 -15.30 4.30
N ILE A 100 -13.64 -14.64 3.66
CA ILE A 100 -13.87 -13.55 2.73
C ILE A 100 -13.92 -14.12 1.31
N HIS A 101 -14.99 -13.81 0.57
CA HIS A 101 -15.19 -14.24 -0.81
C HIS A 101 -14.44 -13.29 -1.75
N LEU A 102 -13.45 -13.79 -2.48
CA LEU A 102 -12.70 -13.02 -3.46
C LEU A 102 -13.40 -13.08 -4.81
N CYS A 103 -13.75 -11.92 -5.36
CA CYS A 103 -14.38 -11.72 -6.66
C CYS A 103 -13.41 -10.89 -7.52
N LEU A 104 -12.29 -11.51 -7.91
CA LEU A 104 -11.22 -10.90 -8.70
C LEU A 104 -11.52 -10.97 -10.19
N SER A 105 -10.94 -10.07 -10.98
CA SER A 105 -11.28 -9.84 -12.40
C SER A 105 -12.75 -9.48 -12.60
N GLU A 106 -13.40 -8.92 -11.57
CA GLU A 106 -14.80 -8.57 -11.54
C GLU A 106 -15.00 -7.10 -11.12
N SER A 107 -15.79 -6.38 -11.88
CA SER A 107 -16.12 -4.97 -11.60
C SER A 107 -17.62 -4.77 -11.57
N PRO A 108 -18.17 -3.97 -10.65
CA PRO A 108 -19.56 -3.56 -10.72
C PRO A 108 -19.84 -2.79 -12.01
N LYS A 109 -20.88 -3.22 -12.74
CA LYS A 109 -21.43 -2.54 -13.90
C LYS A 109 -22.64 -1.67 -13.53
N LYS A 110 -23.40 -2.11 -12.54
CA LYS A 110 -24.54 -1.37 -11.99
C LYS A 110 -24.94 -1.93 -10.63
N TYR A 111 -25.58 -1.11 -9.84
CA TYR A 111 -26.25 -1.50 -8.62
C TYR A 111 -27.77 -1.54 -8.82
N LEU A 112 -28.44 -2.53 -8.23
CA LEU A 112 -29.88 -2.68 -8.29
C LEU A 112 -30.49 -2.63 -6.90
N GLY A 113 -31.66 -2.03 -6.81
CA GLY A 113 -32.47 -1.90 -5.60
C GLY A 113 -33.57 -0.88 -5.78
N ARG A 114 -34.55 -0.87 -4.86
CA ARG A 114 -35.63 0.12 -4.90
C ARG A 114 -35.26 1.44 -4.20
N LYS A 115 -34.85 1.35 -2.93
CA LYS A 115 -34.41 2.50 -2.11
C LYS A 115 -32.98 2.34 -1.62
N LYS A 116 -32.58 1.12 -1.34
CA LYS A 116 -31.22 0.73 -0.91
C LYS A 116 -30.68 -0.32 -1.85
N ILE A 117 -29.37 -0.54 -1.80
CA ILE A 117 -28.72 -1.60 -2.58
C ILE A 117 -29.33 -2.97 -2.21
N GLU A 118 -29.59 -3.79 -3.23
CA GLU A 118 -30.06 -5.16 -3.09
C GLU A 118 -29.17 -6.12 -3.89
N LYS A 119 -28.56 -5.64 -4.98
CA LYS A 119 -27.66 -6.47 -5.82
C LYS A 119 -26.57 -5.65 -6.49
N ILE A 120 -25.41 -6.27 -6.65
CA ILE A 120 -24.37 -5.87 -7.57
C ILE A 120 -24.52 -6.70 -8.84
N VAL A 121 -24.51 -6.07 -10.00
CA VAL A 121 -24.36 -6.72 -11.31
C VAL A 121 -22.99 -6.38 -11.84
N THR A 122 -22.16 -7.37 -12.10
CA THR A 122 -20.78 -7.18 -12.57
C THR A 122 -20.69 -7.10 -14.09
N THR A 123 -19.51 -6.78 -14.58
CA THR A 123 -19.21 -6.71 -16.01
C THR A 123 -19.36 -8.06 -16.73
N SER A 124 -19.14 -9.18 -16.05
CA SER A 124 -19.41 -10.54 -16.54
C SER A 124 -20.90 -10.87 -16.65
N GLY A 125 -21.76 -10.05 -16.04
CA GLY A 125 -23.21 -10.29 -15.92
C GLY A 125 -23.62 -11.07 -14.68
N THR A 126 -22.68 -11.49 -13.85
CA THR A 126 -22.97 -12.16 -12.59
C THR A 126 -23.68 -11.23 -11.63
N GLN A 127 -24.65 -11.77 -10.87
CA GLN A 127 -25.40 -11.00 -9.89
C GLN A 127 -25.11 -11.50 -8.47
N TYR A 128 -24.77 -10.57 -7.58
CA TYR A 128 -24.52 -10.82 -6.17
C TYR A 128 -25.54 -10.07 -5.32
N SER A 129 -26.27 -10.77 -4.46
CA SER A 129 -27.17 -10.12 -3.49
C SER A 129 -26.35 -9.49 -2.38
N MET A 130 -26.56 -8.18 -2.13
CA MET A 130 -25.82 -7.39 -1.15
C MET A 130 -26.77 -6.48 -0.38
N ASP A 131 -26.52 -6.32 0.91
CA ASP A 131 -27.26 -5.42 1.80
C ASP A 131 -26.54 -4.06 1.93
N MET A 132 -25.23 -4.05 1.64
CA MET A 132 -24.38 -2.88 1.77
C MET A 132 -23.19 -2.97 0.81
N VAL A 133 -22.70 -1.82 0.36
CA VAL A 133 -21.48 -1.70 -0.45
C VAL A 133 -20.56 -0.64 0.13
N VAL A 134 -19.24 -0.92 0.17
CA VAL A 134 -18.20 0.04 0.48
C VAL A 134 -17.25 0.16 -0.70
N GLN A 135 -17.11 1.36 -1.25
CA GLN A 135 -16.18 1.64 -2.35
C GLN A 135 -14.84 2.12 -1.79
N ALA A 136 -13.78 1.40 -2.11
CA ALA A 136 -12.39 1.66 -1.71
C ALA A 136 -11.46 1.62 -2.94
N ILE A 137 -11.85 2.32 -4.02
CA ILE A 137 -11.21 2.29 -5.34
C ILE A 137 -10.16 3.38 -5.56
N GLY A 138 -9.68 3.99 -4.48
CA GLY A 138 -8.59 4.97 -4.50
C GLY A 138 -9.04 6.42 -4.39
N PHE A 139 -8.08 7.31 -4.67
CA PHE A 139 -8.21 8.75 -4.46
C PHE A 139 -7.71 9.53 -5.67
N LEU A 140 -8.21 10.75 -5.81
CA LEU A 140 -7.72 11.77 -6.72
C LEU A 140 -7.24 12.97 -5.92
N SER A 141 -6.15 13.59 -6.35
CA SER A 141 -5.67 14.83 -5.75
C SER A 141 -6.73 15.91 -5.82
N ASN A 142 -6.89 16.67 -4.74
CA ASN A 142 -7.82 17.78 -4.67
C ASN A 142 -7.07 19.09 -4.91
N SER A 143 -6.99 19.54 -6.14
CA SER A 143 -6.21 20.71 -6.56
C SER A 143 -7.06 21.78 -7.27
N PRO A 144 -8.05 22.39 -6.57
CA PRO A 144 -9.01 23.30 -7.22
C PRO A 144 -8.48 24.72 -7.43
N ILE A 145 -7.35 25.09 -6.78
CA ILE A 145 -6.82 26.45 -6.78
C ILE A 145 -5.84 26.64 -7.93
N GLY A 146 -5.85 27.78 -8.60
CA GLY A 146 -4.91 28.13 -9.67
C GLY A 146 -5.01 27.20 -10.87
N GLU A 147 -6.20 26.95 -11.38
CA GLU A 147 -6.44 25.95 -12.43
C GLU A 147 -5.66 26.25 -13.73
N LYS A 148 -5.44 27.51 -14.02
CA LYS A 148 -4.74 27.95 -15.23
C LYS A 148 -3.25 28.24 -15.00
N GLU A 149 -2.88 28.65 -13.79
CA GLU A 149 -1.56 29.16 -13.45
C GLU A 149 -0.64 28.08 -12.86
N LEU A 150 -1.19 27.15 -12.07
CA LEU A 150 -0.43 26.10 -11.41
C LEU A 150 -0.39 24.83 -12.27
N LEU A 151 0.80 24.36 -12.55
CA LEU A 151 1.02 23.12 -13.30
C LEU A 151 0.56 21.92 -12.47
N ARG A 152 0.01 20.93 -13.17
CA ARG A 152 -0.43 19.65 -12.61
C ARG A 152 0.16 18.49 -13.40
N ASP A 153 0.33 17.38 -12.71
CA ASP A 153 0.66 16.12 -13.35
C ASP A 153 -0.59 15.45 -13.96
N VAL A 154 -0.40 14.28 -14.56
CA VAL A 154 -1.49 13.51 -15.19
C VAL A 154 -2.54 13.00 -14.20
N SER A 155 -2.24 12.94 -12.90
CA SER A 155 -3.16 12.57 -11.82
C SER A 155 -3.99 13.76 -11.32
N GLY A 156 -3.69 14.95 -11.80
CA GLY A 156 -4.29 16.21 -11.36
C GLY A 156 -3.63 16.82 -10.12
N ALA A 157 -2.57 16.23 -9.58
CA ALA A 157 -1.83 16.81 -8.45
C ALA A 157 -1.01 18.03 -8.87
N TYR A 158 -0.85 19.01 -7.96
CA TYR A 158 0.08 20.11 -8.20
C TYR A 158 1.49 19.57 -8.43
N LEU A 159 2.08 19.94 -9.55
CA LEU A 159 3.46 19.58 -9.88
C LEU A 159 4.43 20.39 -9.03
N THR A 160 5.29 19.72 -8.28
CA THR A 160 6.28 20.32 -7.40
C THR A 160 7.69 19.84 -7.71
N ASN A 161 8.69 20.67 -7.35
CA ASN A 161 10.08 20.26 -7.31
C ASN A 161 10.38 19.47 -6.02
N GLU A 162 11.63 19.07 -5.80
CA GLU A 162 12.09 18.32 -4.64
C GLU A 162 11.88 19.06 -3.30
N TYR A 163 11.77 20.39 -3.32
CA TYR A 163 11.49 21.24 -2.16
C TYR A 163 10.00 21.51 -1.94
N GLN A 164 9.11 20.82 -2.68
CA GLN A 164 7.65 21.01 -2.68
C GLN A 164 7.21 22.41 -3.17
N GLN A 165 8.06 23.14 -3.90
CA GLN A 165 7.69 24.38 -4.52
C GLN A 165 7.03 24.12 -5.88
N THR A 166 5.95 24.84 -6.18
CA THR A 166 5.25 24.79 -7.47
C THR A 166 6.02 25.57 -8.54
N ASN A 167 5.48 25.62 -9.76
CA ASN A 167 6.02 26.47 -10.83
C ASN A 167 5.94 27.98 -10.53
N ILE A 168 5.19 28.41 -9.52
CA ILE A 168 5.07 29.81 -9.10
C ILE A 168 5.91 30.00 -7.83
N LYS A 169 6.84 30.95 -7.88
CA LYS A 169 7.69 31.30 -6.75
C LYS A 169 6.85 31.59 -5.50
N ASP A 170 7.32 31.13 -4.34
CA ASP A 170 6.72 31.31 -3.02
C ASP A 170 5.33 30.65 -2.84
N ILE A 171 4.96 29.74 -3.79
CA ILE A 171 3.81 28.85 -3.65
C ILE A 171 4.28 27.41 -3.55
N TYR A 172 3.91 26.75 -2.49
CA TYR A 172 4.24 25.37 -2.17
C TYR A 172 2.96 24.50 -2.17
N ALA A 173 3.10 23.23 -2.48
CA ALA A 173 2.01 22.25 -2.34
C ALA A 173 2.52 20.99 -1.65
N ILE A 174 1.73 20.45 -0.71
CA ILE A 174 2.14 19.35 0.17
C ILE A 174 1.03 18.30 0.35
N GLY A 175 1.43 17.10 0.73
CA GLY A 175 0.52 15.99 0.95
C GLY A 175 -0.19 15.50 -0.31
N ASP A 176 -1.40 14.95 -0.15
CA ASP A 176 -2.13 14.27 -1.23
C ASP A 176 -2.47 15.15 -2.45
N CYS A 177 -2.43 16.47 -2.34
CA CYS A 177 -2.72 17.36 -3.46
C CYS A 177 -1.51 17.67 -4.33
N ALA A 178 -0.31 17.21 -3.94
CA ALA A 178 0.96 17.51 -4.60
C ALA A 178 1.69 16.24 -5.06
N THR A 179 2.56 16.40 -6.04
CA THR A 179 3.53 15.35 -6.38
C THR A 179 4.65 15.32 -5.35
N THR A 180 5.28 14.18 -5.20
CA THR A 180 6.53 13.99 -4.44
C THR A 180 7.55 13.29 -5.30
N PHE A 181 8.83 13.58 -5.10
CA PHE A 181 9.90 12.92 -5.83
C PHE A 181 10.15 11.52 -5.26
N PHE A 182 10.24 10.52 -6.13
CA PHE A 182 10.56 9.14 -5.79
C PHE A 182 11.95 8.79 -6.30
N THR A 183 12.88 8.50 -5.40
CA THR A 183 14.27 8.18 -5.72
C THR A 183 14.36 6.90 -6.56
N SER A 184 13.55 5.89 -6.22
CA SER A 184 13.59 4.59 -6.88
C SER A 184 13.21 4.61 -8.37
N ILE A 185 12.40 5.59 -8.81
CA ILE A 185 11.98 5.77 -10.22
C ILE A 185 12.53 7.04 -10.85
N ASN A 186 13.28 7.84 -10.10
CA ASN A 186 13.84 9.12 -10.51
C ASN A 186 12.82 10.05 -11.19
N ARG A 187 11.62 10.15 -10.62
CA ARG A 187 10.55 11.04 -11.09
C ARG A 187 9.55 11.37 -9.98
N SER A 188 8.79 12.44 -10.20
CA SER A 188 7.68 12.81 -9.32
C SER A 188 6.42 12.02 -9.65
N SER A 189 5.65 11.66 -8.61
CA SER A 189 4.34 11.02 -8.67
C SER A 189 3.54 11.36 -7.41
N VAL A 190 2.35 10.83 -7.27
CA VAL A 190 1.52 11.02 -6.07
C VAL A 190 1.73 9.90 -5.05
N ASP A 191 1.63 10.26 -3.78
CA ASP A 191 1.62 9.32 -2.66
C ASP A 191 0.56 9.78 -1.64
N PHE A 192 -0.53 9.04 -1.54
CA PHE A 192 -1.67 9.35 -0.66
C PHE A 192 -1.46 8.80 0.76
N SER A 193 -0.23 8.84 1.28
CA SER A 193 0.10 8.39 2.63
C SER A 193 0.27 9.55 3.61
N ILE A 194 -0.11 9.31 4.88
CA ILE A 194 0.07 10.28 5.97
C ILE A 194 1.57 10.59 6.17
N SER A 195 2.43 9.56 6.09
CA SER A 195 3.87 9.72 6.23
C SER A 195 4.45 10.66 5.17
N ASN A 196 4.00 10.53 3.91
CA ASN A 196 4.40 11.44 2.84
C ASN A 196 3.86 12.86 3.07
N ALA A 197 2.62 13.02 3.53
CA ALA A 197 2.06 14.33 3.84
C ALA A 197 2.87 15.06 4.92
N LEU A 198 3.27 14.36 5.99
CA LEU A 198 4.14 14.92 7.04
C LEU A 198 5.54 15.26 6.51
N ARG A 199 6.12 14.38 5.69
CA ARG A 199 7.45 14.56 5.11
C ARG A 199 7.50 15.76 4.16
N THR A 200 6.52 15.88 3.26
CA THR A 200 6.43 17.01 2.33
C THR A 200 6.19 18.34 3.04
N ALA A 201 5.42 18.34 4.14
CA ALA A 201 5.25 19.52 4.99
C ALA A 201 6.57 19.92 5.65
N TYR A 202 7.35 18.96 6.17
CA TYR A 202 8.67 19.21 6.75
C TYR A 202 9.62 19.78 5.71
N ILE A 203 9.73 19.18 4.51
CA ILE A 203 10.58 19.66 3.42
C ILE A 203 10.23 21.10 3.05
N ALA A 204 8.95 21.40 2.81
CA ALA A 204 8.51 22.75 2.45
C ALA A 204 8.87 23.77 3.54
N THR A 205 8.68 23.43 4.82
CA THR A 205 8.99 24.35 5.92
C THR A 205 10.50 24.60 6.09
N GLN A 206 11.35 23.58 5.91
CA GLN A 206 12.80 23.75 5.94
C GLN A 206 13.26 24.67 4.81
N HIS A 207 12.74 24.49 3.59
CA HIS A 207 13.06 25.34 2.45
C HIS A 207 12.60 26.79 2.64
N ILE A 208 11.38 27.01 3.15
CA ILE A 208 10.86 28.37 3.46
C ILE A 208 11.73 29.08 4.49
N ASN A 209 12.28 28.35 5.46
CA ASN A 209 13.17 28.89 6.48
C ASN A 209 14.64 29.01 6.03
N ASN A 210 14.94 28.81 4.74
CA ASN A 210 16.28 28.86 4.17
C ASN A 210 17.30 27.96 4.88
N GLN A 211 16.86 26.79 5.34
CA GLN A 211 17.76 25.80 5.92
C GLN A 211 18.58 25.15 4.80
N ASP A 212 19.87 24.94 5.07
CA ASP A 212 20.76 24.21 4.16
C ASP A 212 20.52 22.71 4.36
N PHE A 213 19.79 22.07 3.42
CA PHE A 213 19.53 20.64 3.42
C PHE A 213 19.23 20.15 2.00
N THR A 214 19.51 18.88 1.76
CA THR A 214 19.13 18.19 0.54
C THR A 214 17.94 17.30 0.85
N PRO A 215 16.77 17.54 0.24
CA PRO A 215 15.61 16.69 0.48
C PRO A 215 15.83 15.31 -0.13
N SER A 216 15.51 14.28 0.63
CA SER A 216 15.48 12.92 0.13
C SER A 216 14.15 12.60 -0.54
N GLY A 217 14.17 11.71 -1.54
CA GLY A 217 12.96 11.22 -2.21
C GLY A 217 12.15 10.23 -1.37
N SER A 218 10.93 9.95 -1.78
CA SER A 218 10.12 8.85 -1.20
C SER A 218 10.60 7.49 -1.73
N GLN A 219 10.39 6.45 -0.93
CA GLN A 219 10.71 5.06 -1.29
C GLN A 219 9.45 4.19 -1.44
N PHE A 220 8.27 4.75 -1.62
CA PHE A 220 7.00 4.01 -1.61
C PHE A 220 6.82 3.12 -0.38
N THR A 221 7.36 3.56 0.77
CA THR A 221 7.32 2.77 2.01
C THR A 221 5.89 2.66 2.52
N ASN A 222 5.42 1.44 2.67
CA ASN A 222 4.05 1.15 3.08
C ASN A 222 3.96 -0.14 3.88
N GLY A 223 2.85 -0.33 4.59
CA GLY A 223 2.57 -1.55 5.32
C GLY A 223 1.12 -1.62 5.76
N PHE A 224 0.63 -2.83 6.00
CA PHE A 224 -0.69 -3.10 6.54
C PHE A 224 -0.70 -4.38 7.38
N SER A 225 -1.71 -4.52 8.20
CA SER A 225 -1.91 -5.71 9.03
C SER A 225 -3.27 -6.35 8.71
N ILE A 226 -3.29 -7.68 8.60
CA ILE A 226 -4.49 -8.45 8.33
C ILE A 226 -4.45 -9.81 9.02
N PHE A 227 -5.47 -10.14 9.83
CA PHE A 227 -5.62 -11.41 10.55
C PHE A 227 -4.31 -11.89 11.22
N ASN A 228 -3.65 -10.99 11.97
CA ASN A 228 -2.38 -11.22 12.67
C ASN A 228 -1.15 -11.40 11.77
N TYR A 229 -1.24 -11.09 10.48
CA TYR A 229 -0.09 -10.98 9.60
C TYR A 229 0.19 -9.52 9.26
N ASN A 230 1.45 -9.16 9.25
CA ASN A 230 1.92 -7.84 8.87
C ASN A 230 2.66 -7.95 7.53
N PHE A 231 2.35 -7.04 6.62
CA PHE A 231 2.96 -6.94 5.31
C PHE A 231 3.61 -5.57 5.17
N TYR A 232 4.78 -5.55 4.57
CA TYR A 232 5.58 -4.34 4.43
C TYR A 232 6.21 -4.30 3.05
N ALA A 233 6.32 -3.12 2.45
CA ALA A 233 7.04 -2.90 1.22
C ALA A 233 7.75 -1.55 1.22
N ALA A 234 8.93 -1.50 0.63
CA ALA A 234 9.67 -0.29 0.32
C ALA A 234 10.30 -0.42 -1.07
N GLY A 235 10.39 0.67 -1.81
CA GLY A 235 10.88 0.66 -3.18
C GLY A 235 9.89 0.07 -4.16
N LEU A 236 10.41 -0.59 -5.19
CA LEU A 236 9.64 -1.06 -6.32
C LEU A 236 9.25 -2.54 -6.15
N ASN A 237 8.03 -2.89 -6.49
CA ASN A 237 7.72 -4.29 -6.78
C ASN A 237 8.38 -4.71 -8.09
N LEU A 238 8.55 -6.01 -8.29
CA LEU A 238 9.29 -6.56 -9.43
C LEU A 238 8.69 -6.14 -10.79
N LYS A 239 7.36 -6.05 -10.88
CA LYS A 239 6.67 -5.62 -12.10
C LYS A 239 7.07 -4.19 -12.48
N THR A 240 6.98 -3.25 -11.55
CA THR A 240 7.35 -1.85 -11.78
C THR A 240 8.84 -1.70 -12.02
N ALA A 241 9.68 -2.40 -11.25
CA ALA A 241 11.12 -2.38 -11.43
C ALA A 241 11.55 -2.83 -12.84
N ARG A 242 10.94 -3.90 -13.37
CA ARG A 242 11.22 -4.40 -14.72
C ARG A 242 10.72 -3.49 -15.85
N LEU A 243 9.72 -2.67 -15.61
CA LEU A 243 9.31 -1.63 -16.58
C LEU A 243 10.36 -0.53 -16.71
N LEU A 244 11.17 -0.31 -15.68
CA LEU A 244 12.23 0.70 -15.67
C LEU A 244 13.58 0.15 -16.16
N SER A 245 13.86 -1.14 -15.89
CA SER A 245 15.09 -1.80 -16.30
C SER A 245 14.86 -3.32 -16.43
N GLU A 246 15.24 -3.89 -17.58
CA GLU A 246 15.22 -5.35 -17.79
C GLU A 246 16.27 -6.08 -16.93
N SER A 247 17.25 -5.35 -16.39
CA SER A 247 18.34 -5.88 -15.59
C SER A 247 18.00 -6.08 -14.11
N ILE A 248 16.71 -6.25 -13.78
CA ILE A 248 16.26 -6.47 -12.39
C ILE A 248 16.10 -7.97 -12.11
N ASP A 249 16.60 -8.38 -10.95
CA ASP A 249 16.43 -9.72 -10.39
C ASP A 249 15.96 -9.63 -8.94
N TYR A 250 15.66 -10.76 -8.33
CA TYR A 250 15.24 -10.81 -6.93
C TYR A 250 15.76 -12.06 -6.22
N ILE A 251 15.86 -11.95 -4.91
CA ILE A 251 16.04 -13.05 -3.97
C ILE A 251 14.77 -13.14 -3.13
N GLU A 252 14.23 -14.34 -2.94
CA GLU A 252 13.10 -14.58 -2.05
C GLU A 252 13.40 -15.78 -1.17
N ILE A 253 13.12 -15.63 0.13
CA ILE A 253 13.24 -16.71 1.12
C ILE A 253 12.04 -16.71 2.06
N GLU A 254 11.79 -17.88 2.65
CA GLU A 254 10.98 -18.04 3.84
C GLU A 254 11.81 -18.73 4.92
N ASP A 255 11.87 -18.15 6.10
CA ASP A 255 12.66 -18.67 7.20
C ASP A 255 11.98 -18.39 8.56
N PHE A 256 12.51 -18.95 9.63
CA PHE A 256 12.16 -18.56 10.99
C PHE A 256 12.91 -17.29 11.39
N ILE A 257 12.28 -16.46 12.23
CA ILE A 257 12.95 -15.27 12.79
C ILE A 257 13.99 -15.69 13.83
N ARG A 258 13.67 -16.70 14.67
CA ARG A 258 14.50 -17.22 15.75
C ARG A 258 14.90 -18.67 15.49
N PRO A 259 15.83 -19.23 16.28
CA PRO A 259 16.19 -20.66 16.18
C PRO A 259 14.96 -21.58 16.26
N ALA A 260 14.93 -22.62 15.42
CA ALA A 260 13.76 -23.48 15.26
C ALA A 260 13.33 -24.24 16.53
N PHE A 261 14.24 -24.44 17.49
CA PHE A 261 13.93 -25.09 18.77
C PHE A 261 13.10 -24.22 19.72
N LEU A 262 12.95 -22.92 19.45
CA LEU A 262 12.16 -22.02 20.29
C LEU A 262 10.67 -22.21 19.98
N ARG A 263 9.87 -22.45 21.04
CA ARG A 263 8.42 -22.66 20.90
C ARG A 263 7.69 -21.42 20.39
N LYS A 264 8.09 -20.23 20.84
CA LYS A 264 7.53 -18.95 20.38
C LYS A 264 8.41 -18.42 19.23
N ASN A 265 8.03 -18.76 18.03
CA ASN A 265 8.76 -18.38 16.83
C ASN A 265 7.77 -18.08 15.70
N SER A 266 8.12 -17.17 14.83
CA SER A 266 7.33 -16.80 13.67
C SER A 266 8.15 -16.97 12.40
N ARG A 267 7.46 -17.25 11.29
CA ARG A 267 8.09 -17.23 9.97
C ARG A 267 8.13 -15.81 9.43
N VAL A 268 9.13 -15.55 8.63
CA VAL A 268 9.26 -14.35 7.81
C VAL A 268 9.40 -14.77 6.36
N LYS A 269 8.68 -14.11 5.49
CA LYS A 269 8.90 -14.12 4.06
C LYS A 269 9.56 -12.80 3.68
N LEU A 270 10.70 -12.88 3.01
CA LEU A 270 11.48 -11.72 2.55
C LEU A 270 11.72 -11.84 1.05
N ARG A 271 11.46 -10.76 0.31
CA ARG A 271 11.95 -10.56 -1.05
C ARG A 271 12.79 -9.30 -1.12
N ILE A 272 13.94 -9.39 -1.77
CA ILE A 272 14.80 -8.25 -2.11
C ILE A 272 14.94 -8.21 -3.62
N SER A 273 14.48 -7.14 -4.26
CA SER A 273 14.69 -6.86 -5.68
C SER A 273 15.92 -5.97 -5.86
N PHE A 274 16.75 -6.27 -6.85
CA PHE A 274 18.02 -5.59 -7.04
C PHE A 274 18.42 -5.53 -8.53
N GLU A 275 19.25 -4.56 -8.88
CA GLU A 275 19.87 -4.48 -10.20
C GLU A 275 20.98 -5.53 -10.34
N LYS A 276 20.97 -6.33 -11.43
CA LYS A 276 21.95 -7.40 -11.65
C LYS A 276 23.39 -6.93 -11.70
N ASN A 277 23.63 -5.80 -12.35
CA ASN A 277 24.99 -5.29 -12.61
C ASN A 277 25.61 -4.64 -11.38
N THR A 278 24.88 -3.77 -10.72
CA THR A 278 25.36 -2.97 -9.59
C THR A 278 25.12 -3.64 -8.24
N LYS A 279 24.20 -4.63 -8.19
CA LYS A 279 23.69 -5.26 -6.97
C LYS A 279 22.96 -4.27 -6.02
N ARG A 280 22.60 -3.05 -6.48
CA ARG A 280 21.84 -2.09 -5.70
C ARG A 280 20.44 -2.61 -5.43
N ILE A 281 19.99 -2.43 -4.19
CA ILE A 281 18.63 -2.78 -3.77
C ILE A 281 17.68 -1.72 -4.33
N VAL A 282 16.61 -2.17 -4.99
CA VAL A 282 15.58 -1.28 -5.56
C VAL A 282 14.19 -1.51 -4.98
N GLY A 283 13.99 -2.60 -4.25
CA GLY A 283 12.74 -2.90 -3.61
C GLY A 283 12.83 -4.03 -2.61
N VAL A 284 12.01 -3.97 -1.58
CA VAL A 284 11.92 -5.00 -0.54
C VAL A 284 10.45 -5.24 -0.18
N GLN A 285 10.09 -6.50 0.03
CA GLN A 285 8.80 -6.90 0.57
C GLN A 285 9.01 -7.90 1.71
N LEU A 286 8.22 -7.73 2.77
CA LEU A 286 8.26 -8.52 3.99
C LEU A 286 6.86 -8.97 4.39
N CYS A 287 6.75 -10.18 4.93
CA CYS A 287 5.53 -10.66 5.58
C CYS A 287 5.89 -11.48 6.80
N SER A 288 5.26 -11.19 7.93
CA SER A 288 5.40 -11.95 9.18
C SER A 288 4.20 -11.74 10.10
N GLN A 289 4.05 -12.60 11.09
CA GLN A 289 3.14 -12.36 12.21
C GLN A 289 3.75 -11.44 13.28
N GLU A 290 5.06 -11.17 13.21
CA GLU A 290 5.73 -10.21 14.10
C GLU A 290 5.83 -8.84 13.44
N ASP A 291 5.96 -7.81 14.26
CA ASP A 291 6.22 -6.45 13.78
C ASP A 291 7.67 -6.34 13.28
N LEU A 292 7.81 -6.03 12.00
CA LEU A 292 9.07 -5.79 11.30
C LEU A 292 9.18 -4.37 10.76
N SER A 293 8.38 -3.43 11.25
CA SER A 293 8.35 -2.04 10.77
C SER A 293 9.70 -1.33 10.87
N GLY A 294 10.44 -1.60 11.95
CA GLY A 294 11.81 -1.09 12.11
C GLY A 294 12.77 -1.62 11.03
N LEU A 295 12.62 -2.89 10.67
CA LEU A 295 13.40 -3.49 9.58
C LEU A 295 13.05 -2.88 8.22
N LEU A 296 11.76 -2.59 7.98
CA LEU A 296 11.36 -1.88 6.76
C LEU A 296 12.03 -0.50 6.66
N SER A 297 12.10 0.24 7.77
CA SER A 297 12.77 1.55 7.81
C SER A 297 14.26 1.44 7.45
N MET A 298 14.95 0.39 7.92
CA MET A 298 16.32 0.09 7.50
C MET A 298 16.41 -0.14 5.98
N PHE A 299 15.50 -0.91 5.40
CA PHE A 299 15.51 -1.15 3.95
C PHE A 299 15.13 0.09 3.15
N SER A 300 14.22 0.93 3.65
CA SER A 300 13.91 2.21 3.02
C SER A 300 15.17 3.09 2.91
N LEU A 301 15.93 3.20 3.99
CA LEU A 301 17.22 3.90 4.00
C LEU A 301 18.23 3.22 3.06
N ALA A 302 18.29 1.89 3.06
CA ALA A 302 19.21 1.15 2.18
C ALA A 302 18.92 1.40 0.70
N ILE A 303 17.65 1.53 0.31
CA ILE A 303 17.25 1.88 -1.07
C ILE A 303 17.65 3.32 -1.38
N GLU A 304 17.40 4.26 -0.47
CA GLU A 304 17.76 5.66 -0.63
C GLU A 304 19.26 5.85 -0.80
N GLU A 305 20.06 5.23 0.06
CA GLU A 305 21.53 5.26 0.05
C GLU A 305 22.15 4.31 -0.98
N GLN A 306 21.33 3.73 -1.87
CA GLN A 306 21.76 2.83 -2.95
C GLN A 306 22.65 1.67 -2.47
N ILE A 307 22.35 1.12 -1.28
CA ILE A 307 23.08 0.01 -0.67
C ILE A 307 22.97 -1.23 -1.58
N THR A 308 24.08 -1.97 -1.68
CA THR A 308 24.18 -3.19 -2.48
C THR A 308 23.97 -4.45 -1.64
N LEU A 309 23.64 -5.57 -2.27
CA LEU A 309 23.59 -6.87 -1.62
C LEU A 309 24.93 -7.22 -0.95
N ASP A 310 26.05 -6.85 -1.56
CA ASP A 310 27.37 -7.14 -1.00
C ASP A 310 27.64 -6.34 0.28
N LYS A 311 27.07 -5.13 0.39
CA LYS A 311 27.14 -4.36 1.63
C LYS A 311 26.30 -5.02 2.73
N LEU A 312 25.11 -5.57 2.40
CA LEU A 312 24.29 -6.31 3.36
C LEU A 312 24.99 -7.58 3.89
N LYS A 313 25.80 -8.28 3.06
CA LYS A 313 26.57 -9.45 3.51
C LYS A 313 27.55 -9.11 4.62
N MET A 314 28.04 -7.88 4.66
CA MET A 314 29.05 -7.38 5.59
C MET A 314 28.47 -6.59 6.77
N LEU A 315 27.14 -6.51 6.87
CA LEU A 315 26.47 -5.82 7.96
C LEU A 315 26.72 -6.57 9.29
N ASP A 316 26.94 -5.81 10.36
CA ASP A 316 27.04 -6.36 11.71
C ASP A 316 25.63 -6.70 12.23
N TYR A 317 25.26 -7.98 12.10
CA TYR A 317 23.96 -8.46 12.52
C TYR A 317 23.96 -8.86 14.00
N LEU A 318 23.01 -8.30 14.76
CA LEU A 318 22.76 -8.74 16.12
C LEU A 318 22.34 -10.22 16.15
N PHE A 319 23.00 -11.01 16.98
CA PHE A 319 22.51 -12.33 17.36
C PHE A 319 22.17 -12.39 18.85
N HIS A 320 20.97 -12.81 19.13
CA HIS A 320 20.52 -13.30 20.43
C HIS A 320 19.35 -14.26 20.19
N PRO A 321 19.30 -15.44 20.83
CA PRO A 321 18.27 -16.46 20.55
C PRO A 321 16.83 -15.93 20.64
N SER A 322 16.56 -14.97 21.53
CA SER A 322 15.23 -14.37 21.68
C SER A 322 14.84 -13.44 20.53
N PHE A 323 15.78 -13.00 19.69
CA PHE A 323 15.55 -11.98 18.66
C PHE A 323 15.84 -12.46 17.26
N SER A 324 16.87 -13.28 17.06
CA SER A 324 17.31 -13.68 15.72
C SER A 324 17.99 -15.06 15.73
N GLN A 325 18.25 -15.59 14.55
CA GLN A 325 19.14 -16.73 14.34
C GLN A 325 20.61 -16.26 14.23
N PRO A 326 21.62 -17.14 14.50
CA PRO A 326 23.04 -16.83 14.25
C PRO A 326 23.30 -16.38 12.81
N TYR A 327 22.71 -17.09 11.85
CA TYR A 327 22.60 -16.68 10.45
C TYR A 327 21.18 -16.18 10.22
N ASN A 328 20.95 -14.88 10.41
CA ASN A 328 19.60 -14.36 10.25
C ASN A 328 19.11 -14.46 8.82
N PHE A 329 17.80 -14.37 8.65
CA PHE A 329 17.16 -14.57 7.34
C PHE A 329 17.64 -13.58 6.26
N ILE A 330 18.09 -12.35 6.61
CA ILE A 330 18.63 -11.40 5.63
C ILE A 330 20.00 -11.91 5.15
N LEU A 331 20.87 -12.30 6.06
CA LEU A 331 22.20 -12.84 5.72
C LEU A 331 22.07 -14.11 4.87
N LYS A 332 21.17 -15.03 5.25
CA LYS A 332 20.87 -16.23 4.43
C LYS A 332 20.39 -15.85 3.03
N ALA A 333 19.48 -14.87 2.91
CA ALA A 333 18.98 -14.39 1.63
C ALA A 333 20.13 -13.91 0.72
N VAL A 334 20.97 -13.00 1.22
CA VAL A 334 22.00 -12.34 0.38
C VAL A 334 23.23 -13.22 0.13
N THR A 335 23.46 -14.26 0.91
CA THR A 335 24.59 -15.20 0.74
C THR A 335 24.20 -16.49 0.02
N GLY A 336 22.90 -16.82 -0.06
CA GLY A 336 22.43 -18.10 -0.57
C GLY A 336 22.72 -19.28 0.35
N LEU A 337 23.05 -19.03 1.63
CA LEU A 337 23.34 -20.08 2.61
C LEU A 337 22.05 -20.81 3.01
N ASN A 338 21.95 -22.08 2.64
CA ASN A 338 20.93 -23.01 3.16
C ASN A 338 21.50 -23.76 4.36
N ILE A 339 21.52 -23.14 5.51
CA ILE A 339 21.90 -23.79 6.77
C ILE A 339 20.59 -24.09 7.52
N GLU A 340 20.22 -25.37 7.58
CA GLU A 340 19.19 -25.84 8.53
C GLU A 340 19.76 -25.73 9.94
N THR A 341 19.24 -24.80 10.76
CA THR A 341 19.62 -24.62 12.18
C THR A 341 18.52 -25.10 13.10
#